data_7ecf949e2147a3cc7f2ef5e8e4b204c2
#
_entry.id   7ecf949e2147a3cc7f2ef5e8e4b204c2
#
_cell.length_a   1.000
_cell.length_b   1.000
_cell.length_c   1.000
_cell.angle_alpha   90.00
_cell.angle_beta   90.00
_cell.angle_gamma   90.00
#
_symmetry.space_group_name_H-M   'P 1'
#
loop_
_entity.id
_entity.type
_entity.pdbx_description
1 polymer ?
#
loop_
_entity_poly.entity_id
_entity_poly.type
_entity_poly.pdbx_seq_one_letter_code
_entity_poly.pdbx_strand_id
1 'polypeptide(L)'
;MELVMSDDEKHSYNNTISLIFIKFVADDEYWCLPINHGEAIIFPTALDAFRSALEKSNAVKLVNNKKDVIHLIGKDFGFVDLGVIEYLETGDILDETPPETNAHVFIKNNFRGVVDVNRSVPLYKHASLFKNSHVADKFSLKYLNEDGFKFVNDMMTNCFAELESIGMTIDIDKFVGVFGPEQKKHIKNDTVYSQYNLFTSTGRPSNRFGGVNYAALNKTDGSRNSFISRHGDDGMLVMMDYNAFHPRLVARLINYP
;
A
#
# COMPACT_ATOMS: atom_id res chain seq x y z
N MET A 1 7.96 -7.26 -10.80
CA MET A 1 7.72 -5.85 -11.18
C MET A 1 7.82 -5.00 -9.93
N GLU A 2 8.42 -3.85 -10.05
CA GLU A 2 8.54 -2.86 -8.98
C GLU A 2 8.17 -1.49 -9.52
N LEU A 3 7.43 -0.71 -8.73
CA LEU A 3 7.07 0.65 -9.05
C LEU A 3 7.86 1.61 -8.17
N VAL A 4 8.45 2.62 -8.77
CA VAL A 4 9.08 3.73 -8.05
C VAL A 4 8.10 4.89 -8.06
N MET A 5 7.65 5.29 -6.88
CA MET A 5 6.80 6.46 -6.69
C MET A 5 7.61 7.74 -6.88
N SER A 6 6.95 8.84 -7.23
CA SER A 6 7.60 10.15 -7.34
C SER A 6 8.18 10.62 -6.00
N ASP A 7 7.53 10.28 -4.90
CA ASP A 7 7.90 10.67 -3.55
C ASP A 7 7.50 9.57 -2.55
N ASP A 8 8.48 8.99 -1.86
CA ASP A 8 8.25 7.90 -0.90
C ASP A 8 7.52 8.35 0.38
N GLU A 9 7.53 9.65 0.68
CA GLU A 9 6.84 10.19 1.86
C GLU A 9 5.35 10.42 1.64
N LYS A 10 4.89 10.38 0.37
CA LYS A 10 3.47 10.54 0.05
C LYS A 10 2.75 9.20 0.05
N HIS A 11 1.50 9.23 0.51
CA HIS A 11 0.58 8.11 0.34
C HIS A 11 0.47 7.72 -1.14
N SER A 12 0.51 6.42 -1.46
CA SER A 12 0.47 5.91 -2.85
C SER A 12 -0.76 6.41 -3.63
N TYR A 13 -1.92 6.55 -2.96
CA TYR A 13 -3.13 7.12 -3.55
C TYR A 13 -2.96 8.58 -4.01
N ASN A 14 -2.13 9.36 -3.34
CA ASN A 14 -1.84 10.76 -3.67
C ASN A 14 -0.51 10.95 -4.40
N ASN A 15 0.06 9.86 -4.91
CA ASN A 15 1.35 9.82 -5.56
C ASN A 15 1.22 9.55 -7.06
N THR A 16 2.34 9.60 -7.76
CA THR A 16 2.43 9.25 -9.19
C THR A 16 3.58 8.28 -9.40
N ILE A 17 3.53 7.54 -10.51
CA ILE A 17 4.61 6.63 -10.88
C ILE A 17 5.73 7.45 -11.53
N SER A 18 6.95 7.31 -11.01
CA SER A 18 8.15 7.81 -11.67
C SER A 18 8.68 6.78 -12.67
N LEU A 19 8.93 5.55 -12.21
CA LEU A 19 9.51 4.48 -13.01
C LEU A 19 8.76 3.17 -12.76
N ILE A 20 8.73 2.30 -13.77
CA ILE A 20 8.30 0.90 -13.64
C ILE A 20 9.48 0.01 -14.03
N PHE A 21 9.90 -0.86 -13.14
CA PHE A 21 10.88 -1.89 -13.42
C PHE A 21 10.21 -3.24 -13.60
N ILE A 22 10.64 -3.98 -14.60
CA ILE A 22 10.13 -5.31 -14.92
C ILE A 22 11.33 -6.24 -15.08
N LYS A 23 11.28 -7.41 -14.42
CA LYS A 23 12.20 -8.52 -14.67
C LYS A 23 11.39 -9.68 -15.25
N PHE A 24 11.80 -10.18 -16.37
CA PHE A 24 11.30 -11.44 -16.93
C PHE A 24 12.20 -12.57 -16.40
N VAL A 25 11.66 -13.36 -15.46
CA VAL A 25 12.45 -14.36 -14.73
C VAL A 25 13.02 -15.44 -15.66
N ALA A 26 12.26 -15.82 -16.71
CA ALA A 26 12.66 -16.85 -17.64
C ALA A 26 13.90 -16.47 -18.48
N ASP A 27 14.00 -15.19 -18.85
CA ASP A 27 15.01 -14.71 -19.80
C ASP A 27 16.10 -13.88 -19.10
N ASP A 28 15.98 -13.68 -17.78
CA ASP A 28 16.81 -12.78 -16.98
C ASP A 28 16.93 -11.34 -17.55
N GLU A 29 15.88 -10.93 -18.28
CA GLU A 29 15.82 -9.61 -18.89
C GLU A 29 15.23 -8.58 -17.92
N TYR A 30 15.80 -7.38 -17.96
CA TYR A 30 15.38 -6.24 -17.15
C TYR A 30 14.93 -5.09 -18.03
N TRP A 31 13.75 -4.56 -17.74
CA TRP A 31 13.18 -3.43 -18.45
C TRP A 31 12.88 -2.30 -17.48
N CYS A 32 13.12 -1.08 -17.90
CA CYS A 32 12.73 0.13 -17.18
C CYS A 32 11.83 0.96 -18.08
N LEU A 33 10.64 1.27 -17.59
CA LEU A 33 9.68 2.15 -18.25
C LEU A 33 9.57 3.43 -17.46
N PRO A 34 10.17 4.55 -17.91
CA PRO A 34 10.01 5.85 -17.27
C PRO A 34 8.64 6.42 -17.64
N ILE A 35 7.81 6.68 -16.62
CA ILE A 35 6.48 7.26 -16.80
C ILE A 35 6.54 8.77 -16.61
N ASN A 36 7.10 9.23 -15.50
CA ASN A 36 7.21 10.64 -15.17
C ASN A 36 8.52 10.89 -14.43
N HIS A 37 9.63 10.59 -15.07
CA HIS A 37 10.97 10.74 -14.52
C HIS A 37 11.68 11.97 -15.10
N GLY A 38 12.59 12.61 -14.33
CA GLY A 38 13.26 13.82 -14.76
C GLY A 38 14.19 13.66 -15.96
N GLU A 39 14.77 12.47 -16.15
CA GLU A 39 15.67 12.17 -17.28
C GLU A 39 14.93 11.68 -18.53
N ALA A 40 13.73 11.13 -18.36
CA ALA A 40 12.96 10.60 -19.47
C ALA A 40 11.46 10.63 -19.14
N ILE A 41 10.70 11.33 -19.97
CA ILE A 41 9.24 11.37 -19.90
C ILE A 41 8.71 10.59 -21.09
N ILE A 42 8.08 9.45 -20.82
CA ILE A 42 7.32 8.73 -21.81
C ILE A 42 5.86 9.18 -21.70
N PHE A 43 5.26 9.46 -22.82
CA PHE A 43 3.93 10.03 -22.95
C PHE A 43 2.88 9.36 -22.04
N PRO A 44 1.84 10.08 -21.60
CA PRO A 44 0.76 9.55 -20.74
C PRO A 44 0.14 8.24 -21.27
N THR A 45 0.12 8.05 -22.57
CA THR A 45 -0.34 6.83 -23.26
C THR A 45 0.48 5.58 -22.94
N ALA A 46 1.72 5.73 -22.44
CA ALA A 46 2.56 4.59 -22.10
C ALA A 46 1.99 3.79 -20.91
N LEU A 47 1.41 4.47 -19.94
CA LEU A 47 0.78 3.80 -18.80
C LEU A 47 -0.48 3.02 -19.22
N ASP A 48 -1.26 3.54 -20.13
CA ASP A 48 -2.44 2.85 -20.66
C ASP A 48 -2.05 1.65 -21.54
N ALA A 49 -1.01 1.80 -22.34
CA ALA A 49 -0.44 0.69 -23.08
C ALA A 49 0.10 -0.40 -22.16
N PHE A 50 0.76 -0.01 -21.07
CA PHE A 50 1.24 -0.93 -20.04
C PHE A 50 0.09 -1.66 -19.34
N ARG A 51 -0.97 -0.96 -18.93
CA ARG A 51 -2.18 -1.56 -18.38
C ARG A 51 -2.81 -2.58 -19.33
N SER A 52 -2.90 -2.23 -20.62
CA SER A 52 -3.37 -3.15 -21.65
C SER A 52 -2.50 -4.39 -21.80
N ALA A 53 -1.20 -4.25 -21.68
CA ALA A 53 -0.27 -5.38 -21.71
C ALA A 53 -0.43 -6.29 -20.48
N LEU A 54 -0.59 -5.70 -19.28
CA LEU A 54 -0.88 -6.46 -18.05
C LEU A 54 -2.17 -7.26 -18.16
N GLU A 55 -3.22 -6.68 -18.75
CA GLU A 55 -4.52 -7.32 -18.90
C GLU A 55 -4.50 -8.51 -19.87
N LYS A 56 -3.72 -8.40 -20.95
CA LYS A 56 -3.55 -9.46 -21.96
C LYS A 56 -2.58 -10.54 -21.54
N SER A 57 -1.72 -10.28 -20.56
CA SER A 57 -0.68 -11.21 -20.14
C SER A 57 -1.23 -12.28 -19.21
N ASN A 58 -0.97 -13.56 -19.54
CA ASN A 58 -1.24 -14.71 -18.67
C ASN A 58 -0.08 -15.03 -17.73
N ALA A 59 1.02 -14.26 -17.75
CA ALA A 59 2.14 -14.46 -16.85
C ALA A 59 1.76 -14.16 -15.40
N VAL A 60 2.36 -14.87 -14.45
CA VAL A 60 2.26 -14.55 -13.03
C VAL A 60 2.99 -13.23 -12.79
N LYS A 61 2.31 -12.27 -12.19
CA LYS A 61 2.79 -10.91 -12.01
C LYS A 61 3.19 -10.71 -10.55
N LEU A 62 4.47 -10.87 -10.26
CA LEU A 62 5.03 -10.70 -8.93
C LEU A 62 5.28 -9.21 -8.64
N VAL A 63 4.86 -8.74 -7.48
CA VAL A 63 5.05 -7.35 -7.03
C VAL A 63 5.44 -7.30 -5.56
N ASN A 64 6.09 -6.22 -5.16
CA ASN A 64 6.21 -5.84 -3.76
C ASN A 64 5.11 -4.85 -3.44
N ASN A 65 4.45 -5.00 -2.29
CA ASN A 65 3.38 -4.14 -1.83
C ASN A 65 2.24 -3.95 -2.86
N LYS A 66 1.46 -4.99 -3.03
CA LYS A 66 0.33 -5.03 -3.99
C LYS A 66 -0.64 -3.86 -3.83
N LYS A 67 -0.89 -3.37 -2.60
CA LYS A 67 -1.81 -2.25 -2.37
C LYS A 67 -1.32 -0.97 -3.07
N ASP A 68 -0.04 -0.63 -2.89
CA ASP A 68 0.55 0.54 -3.54
C ASP A 68 0.51 0.40 -5.07
N VAL A 69 0.76 -0.80 -5.58
CA VAL A 69 0.65 -1.09 -7.02
C VAL A 69 -0.77 -0.88 -7.52
N ILE A 70 -1.80 -1.34 -6.78
CA ILE A 70 -3.21 -1.12 -7.14
C ILE A 70 -3.55 0.37 -7.15
N HIS A 71 -3.12 1.14 -6.14
CA HIS A 71 -3.35 2.59 -6.09
C HIS A 71 -2.74 3.31 -7.30
N LEU A 72 -1.51 2.96 -7.66
CA LEU A 72 -0.77 3.63 -8.73
C LEU A 72 -1.21 3.20 -10.13
N ILE A 73 -1.48 1.92 -10.32
CA ILE A 73 -1.92 1.37 -11.61
C ILE A 73 -3.43 1.55 -11.79
N GLY A 74 -4.21 1.63 -10.69
CA GLY A 74 -5.64 1.86 -10.67
C GLY A 74 -6.52 0.60 -10.70
N LYS A 75 -5.91 -0.59 -10.79
CA LYS A 75 -6.64 -1.88 -10.83
C LYS A 75 -5.73 -3.04 -10.42
N ASP A 76 -6.32 -4.09 -9.83
CA ASP A 76 -5.64 -5.38 -9.68
C ASP A 76 -5.68 -6.17 -10.99
N PHE A 77 -4.52 -6.52 -11.51
CA PHE A 77 -4.34 -7.38 -12.69
C PHE A 77 -3.92 -8.81 -12.32
N GLY A 78 -4.34 -9.29 -11.17
CA GLY A 78 -3.94 -10.58 -10.63
C GLY A 78 -2.52 -10.56 -10.09
N PHE A 79 -2.14 -9.49 -9.40
CA PHE A 79 -0.83 -9.36 -8.78
C PHE A 79 -0.67 -10.33 -7.61
N VAL A 80 0.52 -10.90 -7.52
CA VAL A 80 1.00 -11.73 -6.42
C VAL A 80 1.94 -10.88 -5.58
N ASP A 81 1.56 -10.62 -4.33
CA ASP A 81 2.39 -9.86 -3.39
C ASP A 81 3.43 -10.77 -2.73
N LEU A 82 4.69 -10.48 -2.98
CA LEU A 82 5.80 -11.24 -2.40
C LEU A 82 5.89 -11.06 -0.88
N GLY A 83 5.46 -9.91 -0.37
CA GLY A 83 5.37 -9.66 1.06
C GLY A 83 4.35 -10.58 1.76
N VAL A 84 3.23 -10.90 1.10
CA VAL A 84 2.26 -11.88 1.63
C VAL A 84 2.88 -13.26 1.75
N ILE A 85 3.68 -13.68 0.76
CA ILE A 85 4.36 -14.98 0.80
C ILE A 85 5.32 -15.03 1.99
N GLU A 86 6.17 -14.03 2.12
CA GLU A 86 7.14 -13.96 3.20
C GLU A 86 6.46 -13.95 4.58
N TYR A 87 5.38 -13.17 4.73
CA TYR A 87 4.61 -13.14 5.97
C TYR A 87 4.00 -14.51 6.33
N LEU A 88 3.46 -15.22 5.35
CA LEU A 88 2.87 -16.55 5.60
C LEU A 88 3.92 -17.62 5.90
N GLU A 89 5.15 -17.46 5.37
CA GLU A 89 6.26 -18.39 5.64
C GLU A 89 6.89 -18.16 7.01
N THR A 90 7.12 -16.92 7.37
CA THR A 90 7.88 -16.59 8.57
C THR A 90 7.00 -16.38 9.79
N GLY A 91 5.75 -15.98 9.60
CA GLY A 91 4.84 -15.54 10.67
C GLY A 91 5.30 -14.25 11.36
N ASP A 92 6.38 -13.65 10.86
CA ASP A 92 6.98 -12.45 11.43
C ASP A 92 6.33 -11.19 10.89
N ILE A 93 6.50 -10.10 11.64
CA ILE A 93 6.18 -8.76 11.16
C ILE A 93 7.25 -8.41 10.13
N LEU A 94 6.84 -8.30 8.87
CA LEU A 94 7.72 -7.76 7.86
C LEU A 94 7.96 -6.28 8.19
N ASP A 95 9.22 -5.89 8.30
CA ASP A 95 9.57 -4.47 8.31
C ASP A 95 9.34 -3.95 6.90
N GLU A 96 8.17 -3.36 6.68
CA GLU A 96 7.78 -2.78 5.39
C GLU A 96 8.54 -1.48 5.09
N THR A 97 9.30 -0.95 6.05
CA THR A 97 10.27 0.10 5.76
C THR A 97 11.39 -0.52 4.94
N PRO A 98 11.53 -0.15 3.66
CA PRO A 98 12.69 -0.59 2.91
C PRO A 98 13.95 -0.18 3.69
N PRO A 99 14.95 -1.06 3.81
CA PRO A 99 16.19 -0.70 4.46
C PRO A 99 16.70 0.59 3.83
N GLU A 100 17.13 1.56 4.65
CA GLU A 100 17.75 2.79 4.13
C GLU A 100 18.93 2.38 3.25
N THR A 101 18.67 2.30 1.96
CA THR A 101 19.69 2.00 0.97
C THR A 101 20.58 3.21 0.82
N ASN A 102 21.81 3.00 0.36
CA ASN A 102 22.72 4.12 0.04
C ASN A 102 22.10 5.15 -0.91
N ALA A 103 21.10 4.75 -1.71
CA ALA A 103 20.35 5.64 -2.57
C ALA A 103 19.38 6.53 -1.76
N HIS A 104 18.63 5.97 -0.81
CA HIS A 104 17.76 6.76 0.08
C HIS A 104 18.57 7.76 0.93
N VAL A 105 19.71 7.32 1.46
CA VAL A 105 20.63 8.22 2.19
C VAL A 105 21.14 9.32 1.30
N PHE A 106 21.53 9.01 0.07
CA PHE A 106 21.96 10.01 -0.91
C PHE A 106 20.84 10.99 -1.25
N ILE A 107 19.64 10.52 -1.50
CA ILE A 107 18.45 11.33 -1.78
C ILE A 107 18.22 12.29 -0.61
N LYS A 108 18.09 11.76 0.61
CA LYS A 108 17.83 12.52 1.83
C LYS A 108 18.85 13.61 2.09
N ASN A 109 20.11 13.35 1.77
CA ASN A 109 21.19 14.32 2.03
C ASN A 109 21.36 15.38 0.95
N ASN A 110 21.05 15.08 -0.31
CA ASN A 110 21.31 15.98 -1.44
C ASN A 110 20.07 16.70 -1.97
N PHE A 111 18.86 16.20 -1.65
CA PHE A 111 17.61 16.71 -2.20
C PHE A 111 16.60 17.15 -1.13
N ARG A 112 17.10 17.63 0.02
CA ARG A 112 16.24 18.15 1.11
C ARG A 112 15.33 19.27 0.61
N GLY A 113 14.03 19.11 0.85
CA GLY A 113 13.02 20.10 0.48
C GLY A 113 12.61 20.07 -1.00
N VAL A 114 13.11 19.13 -1.79
CA VAL A 114 12.64 18.90 -3.17
C VAL A 114 11.38 18.06 -3.13
N VAL A 115 10.34 18.54 -3.80
CA VAL A 115 9.10 17.78 -4.01
C VAL A 115 9.35 16.74 -5.10
N ASP A 116 8.74 15.56 -4.96
CA ASP A 116 8.86 14.44 -5.90
C ASP A 116 10.32 14.00 -6.13
N VAL A 117 11.03 13.75 -5.05
CA VAL A 117 12.48 13.49 -4.99
C VAL A 117 12.91 12.37 -5.93
N ASN A 118 12.15 11.27 -6.01
CA ASN A 118 12.53 10.12 -6.83
C ASN A 118 12.58 10.42 -8.33
N ARG A 119 11.85 11.44 -8.78
CA ARG A 119 11.93 11.92 -10.18
C ARG A 119 13.26 12.54 -10.53
N SER A 120 13.97 13.06 -9.54
CA SER A 120 15.25 13.76 -9.70
C SER A 120 16.47 12.88 -9.48
N VAL A 121 16.28 11.67 -8.96
CA VAL A 121 17.36 10.70 -8.76
C VAL A 121 17.73 10.05 -10.09
N PRO A 122 19.02 10.01 -10.46
CA PRO A 122 19.44 9.41 -11.71
C PRO A 122 18.92 7.97 -11.90
N LEU A 123 18.36 7.69 -13.07
CA LEU A 123 17.73 6.43 -13.42
C LEU A 123 18.64 5.22 -13.15
N TYR A 124 19.95 5.34 -13.42
CA TYR A 124 20.91 4.25 -13.21
C TYR A 124 21.01 3.82 -11.74
N LYS A 125 20.75 4.72 -10.78
CA LYS A 125 20.75 4.38 -9.35
C LYS A 125 19.55 3.55 -8.98
N HIS A 126 18.36 3.91 -9.47
CA HIS A 126 17.17 3.09 -9.30
C HIS A 126 17.34 1.72 -9.98
N ALA A 127 17.86 1.69 -11.20
CA ALA A 127 18.13 0.44 -11.92
C ALA A 127 19.10 -0.48 -11.19
N SER A 128 20.14 0.07 -10.55
CA SER A 128 21.09 -0.70 -9.75
C SER A 128 20.42 -1.34 -8.54
N LEU A 129 19.53 -0.63 -7.86
CA LEU A 129 18.78 -1.19 -6.73
C LEU A 129 17.87 -2.33 -7.17
N PHE A 130 17.12 -2.13 -8.24
CA PHE A 130 16.21 -3.16 -8.76
C PHE A 130 16.96 -4.44 -9.20
N LYS A 131 18.09 -4.30 -9.89
CA LYS A 131 18.92 -5.45 -10.31
C LYS A 131 19.46 -6.26 -9.12
N ASN A 132 19.69 -5.61 -8.00
CA ASN A 132 20.19 -6.25 -6.79
C ASN A 132 19.07 -6.78 -5.88
N SER A 133 17.80 -6.59 -6.24
CA SER A 133 16.69 -7.16 -5.50
C SER A 133 16.47 -8.62 -5.88
N HIS A 134 16.65 -9.53 -4.91
CA HIS A 134 16.49 -10.98 -5.11
C HIS A 134 15.12 -11.50 -4.66
N VAL A 135 14.14 -10.61 -4.48
CA VAL A 135 12.86 -10.97 -3.85
C VAL A 135 12.08 -12.00 -4.67
N ALA A 136 12.19 -11.95 -6.00
CA ALA A 136 11.52 -12.91 -6.88
C ALA A 136 12.06 -14.34 -6.80
N ASP A 137 13.28 -14.54 -6.29
CA ASP A 137 13.92 -15.85 -6.20
C ASP A 137 13.25 -16.75 -5.15
N LYS A 138 12.50 -16.16 -4.21
CA LYS A 138 11.76 -16.86 -3.17
C LYS A 138 10.38 -17.37 -3.63
N PHE A 139 9.93 -17.01 -4.83
CA PHE A 139 8.58 -17.35 -5.29
C PHE A 139 8.46 -18.83 -5.69
N SER A 140 7.38 -19.47 -5.24
CA SER A 140 6.98 -20.82 -5.66
C SER A 140 5.51 -20.83 -6.06
N LEU A 141 5.21 -21.48 -7.19
CA LEU A 141 3.84 -21.63 -7.69
C LEU A 141 2.88 -22.35 -6.72
N LYS A 142 3.41 -23.07 -5.72
CA LYS A 142 2.59 -23.76 -4.71
C LYS A 142 1.66 -22.80 -3.97
N TYR A 143 2.13 -21.58 -3.68
CA TYR A 143 1.35 -20.58 -2.92
C TYR A 143 0.06 -20.19 -3.61
N LEU A 144 0.04 -20.14 -4.94
CA LEU A 144 -1.15 -19.75 -5.70
C LEU A 144 -2.37 -20.66 -5.46
N ASN A 145 -2.15 -21.87 -4.93
CA ASN A 145 -3.19 -22.83 -4.64
C ASN A 145 -3.59 -22.88 -3.15
N GLU A 146 -2.86 -22.19 -2.29
CA GLU A 146 -3.11 -22.18 -0.85
C GLU A 146 -4.22 -21.19 -0.49
N ASP A 147 -5.25 -21.66 0.24
CA ASP A 147 -6.40 -20.84 0.63
C ASP A 147 -5.98 -19.65 1.52
N GLY A 148 -5.01 -19.84 2.41
CA GLY A 148 -4.47 -18.78 3.24
C GLY A 148 -3.84 -17.67 2.41
N PHE A 149 -3.06 -18.03 1.40
CA PHE A 149 -2.48 -17.07 0.47
C PHE A 149 -3.57 -16.30 -0.29
N LYS A 150 -4.52 -16.99 -0.90
CA LYS A 150 -5.63 -16.36 -1.64
C LYS A 150 -6.42 -15.40 -0.75
N PHE A 151 -6.68 -15.79 0.48
CA PHE A 151 -7.39 -14.94 1.42
C PHE A 151 -6.65 -13.61 1.67
N VAL A 152 -5.36 -13.67 1.97
CA VAL A 152 -4.58 -12.46 2.25
C VAL A 152 -4.27 -11.66 0.99
N ASN A 153 -3.79 -12.33 -0.07
CA ASN A 153 -3.35 -11.66 -1.30
C ASN A 153 -4.52 -11.07 -2.10
N ASP A 154 -5.63 -11.79 -2.22
CA ASP A 154 -6.72 -11.38 -3.11
C ASP A 154 -7.84 -10.66 -2.34
N MET A 155 -8.30 -11.24 -1.23
CA MET A 155 -9.43 -10.66 -0.51
C MET A 155 -9.00 -9.54 0.43
N MET A 156 -8.08 -9.79 1.37
CA MET A 156 -7.68 -8.75 2.34
C MET A 156 -6.97 -7.59 1.65
N THR A 157 -5.95 -7.86 0.85
CA THR A 157 -5.15 -6.81 0.21
C THR A 157 -6.00 -5.91 -0.68
N ASN A 158 -6.90 -6.47 -1.49
CA ASN A 158 -7.78 -5.68 -2.35
C ASN A 158 -8.80 -4.87 -1.55
N CYS A 159 -9.38 -5.46 -0.50
CA CYS A 159 -10.30 -4.74 0.40
C CYS A 159 -9.62 -3.54 1.06
N PHE A 160 -8.39 -3.71 1.57
CA PHE A 160 -7.66 -2.62 2.19
C PHE A 160 -7.13 -1.59 1.18
N ALA A 161 -6.76 -1.98 -0.03
CA ALA A 161 -6.44 -1.02 -1.08
C ALA A 161 -7.65 -0.13 -1.41
N GLU A 162 -8.84 -0.70 -1.47
CA GLU A 162 -10.08 0.07 -1.66
C GLU A 162 -10.37 0.99 -0.47
N LEU A 163 -10.30 0.49 0.76
CA LEU A 163 -10.51 1.30 1.98
C LEU A 163 -9.55 2.49 2.03
N GLU A 164 -8.27 2.27 1.72
CA GLU A 164 -7.26 3.32 1.67
C GLU A 164 -7.55 4.37 0.60
N SER A 165 -8.11 3.98 -0.54
CA SER A 165 -8.46 4.90 -1.62
C SER A 165 -9.72 5.72 -1.34
N ILE A 166 -10.66 5.18 -0.56
CA ILE A 166 -11.92 5.84 -0.22
C ILE A 166 -11.72 6.91 0.87
N GLY A 167 -10.89 6.62 1.87
CA GLY A 167 -10.68 7.48 3.02
C GLY A 167 -11.95 7.70 3.87
N MET A 168 -11.88 8.61 4.80
CA MET A 168 -12.97 8.98 5.70
C MET A 168 -13.19 10.48 5.69
N THR A 169 -14.44 10.92 5.50
CA THR A 169 -14.81 12.34 5.55
C THR A 169 -14.78 12.84 6.99
N ILE A 170 -14.22 14.01 7.19
CA ILE A 170 -13.99 14.61 8.51
C ILE A 170 -14.45 16.07 8.59
N ASP A 171 -14.77 16.48 9.81
CA ASP A 171 -14.75 17.89 10.20
C ASP A 171 -13.27 18.24 10.48
N ILE A 172 -12.65 19.02 9.59
CA ILE A 172 -11.20 19.30 9.61
C ILE A 172 -10.78 19.93 10.93
N ASP A 173 -11.56 20.91 11.42
CA ASP A 173 -11.19 21.65 12.63
C ASP A 173 -11.24 20.76 13.87
N LYS A 174 -12.27 19.95 14.00
CA LYS A 174 -12.37 18.96 15.07
C LYS A 174 -11.28 17.91 14.96
N PHE A 175 -11.03 17.38 13.74
CA PHE A 175 -10.03 16.36 13.51
C PHE A 175 -8.63 16.86 13.88
N VAL A 176 -8.23 18.02 13.39
CA VAL A 176 -6.93 18.62 13.70
C VAL A 176 -6.83 19.00 15.19
N GLY A 177 -7.92 19.44 15.78
CA GLY A 177 -7.98 19.74 17.22
C GLY A 177 -7.74 18.52 18.11
N VAL A 178 -8.18 17.34 17.69
CA VAL A 178 -8.04 16.09 18.45
C VAL A 178 -6.70 15.38 18.15
N PHE A 179 -6.33 15.27 16.86
CA PHE A 179 -5.22 14.44 16.42
C PHE A 179 -3.92 15.20 16.14
N GLY A 180 -3.97 16.54 16.18
CA GLY A 180 -2.81 17.40 15.96
C GLY A 180 -2.66 17.92 14.53
N PRO A 181 -1.98 19.07 14.37
CA PRO A 181 -1.81 19.73 13.06
C PRO A 181 -0.93 18.93 12.08
N GLU A 182 -0.09 18.02 12.57
CA GLU A 182 0.75 17.16 11.74
C GLU A 182 -0.08 16.19 10.88
N GLN A 183 -1.34 15.93 11.27
CA GLN A 183 -2.23 15.07 10.49
C GLN A 183 -2.75 15.73 9.20
N LYS A 184 -2.57 17.05 9.04
CA LYS A 184 -2.98 17.77 7.82
C LYS A 184 -2.38 17.19 6.54
N LYS A 185 -1.19 16.62 6.61
CA LYS A 185 -0.53 15.97 5.46
C LYS A 185 -1.30 14.76 4.90
N HIS A 186 -2.17 14.16 5.71
CA HIS A 186 -3.00 13.01 5.32
C HIS A 186 -4.40 13.42 4.85
N ILE A 187 -4.72 14.72 4.87
CA ILE A 187 -6.03 15.25 4.50
C ILE A 187 -5.99 15.82 3.08
N LYS A 188 -6.99 15.49 2.29
CA LYS A 188 -7.25 16.07 0.98
C LYS A 188 -8.75 16.31 0.84
N ASN A 189 -9.16 17.56 0.62
CA ASN A 189 -10.56 17.94 0.49
C ASN A 189 -11.36 17.46 1.68
N ASP A 190 -11.46 17.68 2.80
CA ASP A 190 -12.23 17.12 3.92
C ASP A 190 -12.18 15.59 4.12
N THR A 191 -11.32 14.91 3.42
CA THR A 191 -11.15 13.45 3.52
C THR A 191 -9.76 13.12 4.05
N VAL A 192 -9.69 12.29 5.08
CA VAL A 192 -8.43 11.77 5.62
C VAL A 192 -8.19 10.36 5.10
N TYR A 193 -6.97 10.10 4.70
CA TYR A 193 -6.52 8.82 4.18
C TYR A 193 -5.56 8.14 5.16
N SER A 194 -5.70 6.84 5.32
CA SER A 194 -4.83 6.02 6.13
C SER A 194 -4.21 4.92 5.29
N GLN A 195 -3.07 4.41 5.75
CA GLN A 195 -2.48 3.18 5.21
C GLN A 195 -2.48 2.12 6.30
N TYR A 196 -2.80 0.90 5.90
CA TYR A 196 -2.89 -0.23 6.81
C TYR A 196 -1.72 -1.20 6.57
N ASN A 197 -1.06 -1.57 7.67
CA ASN A 197 -0.17 -2.73 7.68
C ASN A 197 -1.02 -3.99 7.90
N LEU A 198 -0.97 -4.92 6.95
CA LEU A 198 -1.65 -6.22 7.02
C LEU A 198 -0.79 -7.29 7.67
N PHE A 199 0.53 -7.07 7.72
CA PHE A 199 1.52 -8.03 8.20
C PHE A 199 1.81 -7.80 9.69
N THR A 200 0.90 -8.22 10.55
CA THR A 200 1.02 -8.10 12.00
C THR A 200 1.04 -9.46 12.65
N SER A 201 1.72 -9.61 13.78
CA SER A 201 1.82 -10.88 14.51
C SER A 201 0.47 -11.49 14.92
N THR A 202 -0.57 -10.66 14.99
CA THR A 202 -1.93 -11.11 15.36
C THR A 202 -2.88 -11.23 14.18
N GLY A 203 -2.44 -10.88 12.96
CA GLY A 203 -3.29 -10.79 11.77
C GLY A 203 -4.31 -9.64 11.81
N ARG A 204 -4.26 -8.76 12.82
CA ARG A 204 -5.15 -7.58 12.90
C ARG A 204 -4.47 -6.41 12.19
N PRO A 205 -5.10 -5.84 11.15
CA PRO A 205 -4.53 -4.69 10.46
C PRO A 205 -4.24 -3.54 11.43
N SER A 206 -3.10 -2.93 11.30
CA SER A 206 -2.70 -1.75 12.07
C SER A 206 -2.47 -0.56 11.16
N ASN A 207 -2.45 0.64 11.72
CA ASN A 207 -2.14 1.82 10.94
C ASN A 207 -0.63 1.91 10.66
N ARG A 208 -0.29 2.47 9.51
CA ARG A 208 1.08 2.63 9.01
C ARG A 208 1.46 4.12 8.95
N PHE A 209 2.76 4.43 9.04
CA PHE A 209 3.33 5.77 8.81
C PHE A 209 2.79 6.91 9.70
N GLY A 210 2.47 6.65 10.95
CA GLY A 210 2.08 7.70 11.91
C GLY A 210 0.73 8.34 11.65
N GLY A 211 -0.09 7.77 10.76
CA GLY A 211 -1.48 8.18 10.58
C GLY A 211 -2.37 7.76 11.77
N VAL A 212 -3.62 8.18 11.74
CA VAL A 212 -4.59 7.85 12.79
C VAL A 212 -4.90 6.36 12.79
N ASN A 213 -4.75 5.70 13.92
CA ASN A 213 -5.17 4.32 14.08
C ASN A 213 -6.69 4.23 14.32
N TYR A 214 -7.45 4.13 13.25
CA TYR A 214 -8.92 4.08 13.30
C TYR A 214 -9.46 2.88 14.09
N ALA A 215 -8.71 1.78 14.16
CA ALA A 215 -9.10 0.61 14.94
C ALA A 215 -8.99 0.83 16.46
N ALA A 216 -8.21 1.82 16.90
CA ALA A 216 -7.94 2.11 18.31
C ALA A 216 -8.53 3.46 18.78
N LEU A 217 -9.49 4.03 18.05
CA LEU A 217 -10.14 5.27 18.45
C LEU A 217 -10.86 5.12 19.79
N ASN A 218 -10.58 6.04 20.70
CA ASN A 218 -11.25 6.08 22.00
C ASN A 218 -12.77 6.34 21.82
N LYS A 219 -13.56 5.76 22.72
CA LYS A 219 -15.02 5.91 22.67
C LYS A 219 -15.50 7.15 23.43
N THR A 220 -14.68 7.71 24.31
CA THR A 220 -15.12 8.71 25.30
C THR A 220 -14.42 10.07 25.20
N ASP A 221 -13.35 10.19 24.41
CA ASP A 221 -12.58 11.44 24.26
C ASP A 221 -13.09 12.39 23.16
N GLY A 222 -14.18 12.02 22.51
CA GLY A 222 -14.74 12.82 21.41
C GLY A 222 -14.03 12.65 20.05
N SER A 223 -12.97 11.86 19.97
CA SER A 223 -12.20 11.66 18.72
C SER A 223 -13.07 11.17 17.57
N ARG A 224 -14.09 10.35 17.87
CA ARG A 224 -15.03 9.83 16.87
C ARG A 224 -15.94 10.88 16.28
N ASN A 225 -16.19 12.00 17.00
CA ASN A 225 -17.06 13.07 16.53
C ASN A 225 -16.42 13.93 15.43
N SER A 226 -15.13 13.72 15.13
CA SER A 226 -14.47 14.36 14.00
C SER A 226 -14.77 13.70 12.66
N PHE A 227 -15.30 12.45 12.67
CA PHE A 227 -15.70 11.75 11.46
C PHE A 227 -17.18 12.02 11.16
N ILE A 228 -17.46 12.40 9.94
CA ILE A 228 -18.80 12.78 9.49
C ILE A 228 -19.21 11.99 8.24
N SER A 229 -20.50 11.95 7.95
CA SER A 229 -20.98 11.33 6.72
C SER A 229 -20.54 12.14 5.50
N ARG A 230 -20.08 11.47 4.45
CA ARG A 230 -19.82 12.10 3.13
C ARG A 230 -21.10 12.62 2.44
N HIS A 231 -22.25 12.21 2.91
CA HIS A 231 -23.56 12.66 2.42
C HIS A 231 -24.14 13.80 3.25
N GLY A 232 -23.34 14.43 4.12
CA GLY A 232 -23.78 15.52 5.00
C GLY A 232 -24.97 15.10 5.87
N ASP A 233 -25.98 15.97 5.95
CA ASP A 233 -27.18 15.74 6.76
C ASP A 233 -28.10 14.63 6.23
N ASP A 234 -27.96 14.26 4.96
CA ASP A 234 -28.72 13.17 4.33
C ASP A 234 -28.13 11.78 4.60
N GLY A 235 -27.05 11.70 5.36
CA GLY A 235 -26.35 10.46 5.63
C GLY A 235 -25.95 10.27 7.08
N MET A 236 -25.62 9.02 7.41
CA MET A 236 -25.10 8.69 8.74
C MET A 236 -23.91 7.75 8.66
N LEU A 237 -23.07 7.78 9.69
CA LEU A 237 -22.06 6.74 9.91
C LEU A 237 -22.69 5.61 10.73
N VAL A 238 -22.63 4.41 10.21
CA VAL A 238 -23.10 3.20 10.90
C VAL A 238 -21.91 2.41 11.38
N MET A 239 -21.82 2.18 12.68
CA MET A 239 -20.81 1.32 13.29
C MET A 239 -21.41 -0.02 13.67
N MET A 240 -20.85 -1.10 13.11
CA MET A 240 -21.22 -2.47 13.45
C MET A 240 -20.03 -3.16 14.10
N ASP A 241 -20.27 -3.81 15.24
CA ASP A 241 -19.24 -4.54 15.98
C ASP A 241 -19.80 -5.87 16.46
N TYR A 242 -18.98 -6.92 16.39
CA TYR A 242 -19.34 -8.23 16.91
C TYR A 242 -19.13 -8.29 18.42
N ASN A 243 -20.18 -8.54 19.15
CA ASN A 243 -20.06 -8.74 20.61
C ASN A 243 -19.26 -10.03 20.91
N ALA A 244 -18.14 -9.85 21.60
CA ALA A 244 -17.27 -10.96 22.05
C ALA A 244 -16.87 -11.92 20.91
N PHE A 245 -16.46 -11.39 19.75
CA PHE A 245 -16.14 -12.20 18.55
C PHE A 245 -15.11 -13.29 18.85
N HIS A 246 -13.98 -12.95 19.47
CA HIS A 246 -12.91 -13.92 19.75
C HIS A 246 -13.33 -15.05 20.69
N PRO A 247 -13.96 -14.80 21.87
CA PRO A 247 -14.49 -15.87 22.69
C PRO A 247 -15.48 -16.77 21.98
N ARG A 248 -16.37 -16.21 21.13
CA ARG A 248 -17.32 -17.00 20.34
C ARG A 248 -16.62 -17.87 19.30
N LEU A 249 -15.58 -17.33 18.64
CA LEU A 249 -14.78 -18.08 17.68
C LEU A 249 -14.04 -19.24 18.36
N VAL A 250 -13.39 -18.99 19.51
CA VAL A 250 -12.72 -20.03 20.30
C VAL A 250 -13.71 -21.10 20.75
N ALA A 251 -14.85 -20.71 21.31
CA ALA A 251 -15.90 -21.64 21.72
C ALA A 251 -16.32 -22.55 20.56
N ARG A 252 -16.51 -21.99 19.35
CA ARG A 252 -16.82 -22.78 18.16
C ARG A 252 -15.69 -23.74 17.77
N LEU A 253 -14.43 -23.30 17.83
CA LEU A 253 -13.28 -24.15 17.49
C LEU A 253 -13.10 -25.34 18.41
N ILE A 254 -13.42 -25.17 19.69
CA ILE A 254 -13.34 -26.25 20.73
C ILE A 254 -14.66 -26.97 20.94
N ASN A 255 -15.67 -26.73 20.10
CA ASN A 255 -17.03 -27.26 20.23
C ASN A 255 -17.66 -27.02 21.61
N TYR A 256 -17.38 -25.88 22.23
CA TYR A 256 -18.00 -25.45 23.48
C TYR A 256 -19.44 -24.96 23.19
N PRO A 257 -20.46 -25.47 23.93
CA PRO A 257 -21.86 -25.13 23.70
C PRO A 257 -22.21 -23.66 24.02
#